data_53df75e8fd0c34c84cf1e07dbc2de63b
#
_entry.id   53df75e8fd0c34c84cf1e07dbc2de63b
#
_cell.length_a   1.000
_cell.length_b   1.000
_cell.length_c   1.000
_cell.angle_alpha   90.00
_cell.angle_beta   90.00
_cell.angle_gamma   90.00
#
_symmetry.space_group_name_H-M   'P 1'
#
loop_
_entity.id
_entity.type
_entity.pdbx_description
1 polymer ?
#
loop_
_entity_poly.entity_id
_entity_poly.type
_entity_poly.pdbx_seq_one_letter_code
_entity_poly.pdbx_strand_id
1 'polypeptide(L)'
;MSGTNTRTSPKRILNILEEILIDPDNFTAKKVSHKLEIPLATIYRHIDTLCEEKFLIPTVTKKFIPGPKIRNIILNSLPYEPNFTLRRSHLRKLTNDIQETVSLSIPIGTKLVYFDRIEFHWPMQLNLEAGDHLPLHASASGKLYLSSLKEQDATDIFKNIKTPKTAKKV
;
A
#
# COMPACT_ATOMS: atom_id res chain seq x y z
N MET A 1 -16.25 -17.69 -13.68
CA MET A 1 -15.06 -18.43 -14.16
C MET A 1 -14.48 -17.64 -15.35
N SER A 2 -13.54 -16.76 -15.11
CA SER A 2 -12.85 -15.99 -16.17
C SER A 2 -11.39 -16.42 -16.15
N GLY A 3 -11.03 -17.33 -17.06
CA GLY A 3 -9.66 -17.75 -17.27
C GLY A 3 -8.84 -16.58 -17.80
N THR A 4 -8.07 -15.96 -16.94
CA THR A 4 -7.16 -14.87 -17.27
C THR A 4 -6.04 -15.41 -18.16
N ASN A 5 -6.14 -15.12 -19.44
CA ASN A 5 -5.12 -15.49 -20.43
C ASN A 5 -3.82 -14.71 -20.16
N THR A 6 -2.92 -15.28 -19.34
CA THR A 6 -1.61 -14.73 -18.93
C THR A 6 -0.53 -14.81 -20.03
N ARG A 7 -0.91 -15.05 -21.28
CA ARG A 7 0.03 -15.49 -22.34
C ARG A 7 0.85 -14.38 -23.01
N THR A 8 0.53 -13.09 -22.85
CA THR A 8 1.31 -12.01 -23.48
C THR A 8 2.37 -11.45 -22.52
N SER A 9 3.58 -11.17 -23.04
CA SER A 9 4.71 -10.65 -22.23
C SER A 9 4.37 -9.35 -21.45
N PRO A 10 3.69 -8.36 -22.03
CA PRO A 10 3.29 -7.14 -21.29
C PRO A 10 2.37 -7.42 -20.11
N LYS A 11 1.39 -8.30 -20.26
CA LYS A 11 0.46 -8.66 -19.18
C LYS A 11 1.19 -9.37 -18.03
N ARG A 12 2.16 -10.21 -18.34
CA ARG A 12 2.96 -10.90 -17.31
C ARG A 12 3.75 -9.93 -16.44
N ILE A 13 4.42 -8.95 -17.04
CA ILE A 13 5.22 -7.97 -16.30
C ILE A 13 4.34 -7.09 -15.41
N LEU A 14 3.16 -6.69 -15.88
CA LEU A 14 2.20 -5.92 -15.07
C LEU A 14 1.66 -6.73 -13.90
N ASN A 15 1.27 -8.00 -14.12
CA ASN A 15 0.80 -8.87 -13.04
C ASN A 15 1.90 -9.11 -11.99
N ILE A 16 3.16 -9.28 -12.42
CA ILE A 16 4.30 -9.44 -11.50
C ILE A 16 4.51 -8.17 -10.67
N LEU A 17 4.45 -7.00 -11.31
CA LEU A 17 4.56 -5.71 -10.63
C LEU A 17 3.46 -5.55 -9.58
N GLU A 18 2.21 -5.85 -9.94
CA GLU A 18 1.07 -5.80 -9.03
C GLU A 18 1.26 -6.71 -7.80
N GLU A 19 1.66 -7.96 -8.01
CA GLU A 19 1.92 -8.92 -6.92
C GLU A 19 3.02 -8.44 -5.96
N ILE A 20 4.06 -7.79 -6.48
CA ILE A 20 5.13 -7.22 -5.66
C ILE A 20 4.60 -6.03 -4.82
N LEU A 21 3.79 -5.16 -5.44
CA LEU A 21 3.30 -3.95 -4.78
C LEU A 21 2.22 -4.21 -3.73
N ILE A 22 1.42 -5.28 -3.91
CA ILE A 22 0.38 -5.67 -2.94
C ILE A 22 0.98 -6.10 -1.60
N ASP A 23 2.04 -6.91 -1.61
CA ASP A 23 2.68 -7.39 -0.38
C ASP A 23 4.20 -7.49 -0.53
N PRO A 24 4.90 -6.35 -0.56
CA PRO A 24 6.35 -6.32 -0.78
C PRO A 24 7.13 -7.01 0.34
N ASP A 25 6.57 -7.09 1.55
CA ASP A 25 7.22 -7.72 2.70
C ASP A 25 7.24 -9.25 2.64
N ASN A 26 6.22 -9.87 2.05
CA ASN A 26 6.10 -11.32 1.94
C ASN A 26 6.26 -11.81 0.49
N PHE A 27 6.64 -10.93 -0.43
CA PHE A 27 6.92 -11.30 -1.80
C PHE A 27 8.03 -12.35 -1.88
N THR A 28 7.79 -13.40 -2.66
CA THR A 28 8.82 -14.32 -3.13
C THR A 28 8.55 -14.70 -4.57
N ALA A 29 9.60 -14.71 -5.40
CA ALA A 29 9.48 -15.07 -6.80
C ALA A 29 8.86 -16.47 -7.01
N LYS A 30 9.11 -17.41 -6.09
CA LYS A 30 8.52 -18.76 -6.11
C LYS A 30 7.00 -18.73 -5.95
N LYS A 31 6.48 -17.95 -4.98
CA LYS A 31 5.03 -17.83 -4.76
C LYS A 31 4.34 -17.26 -5.99
N VAL A 32 4.92 -16.20 -6.58
CA VAL A 32 4.35 -15.55 -7.76
C VAL A 32 4.46 -16.43 -8.99
N SER A 33 5.55 -17.17 -9.15
CA SER A 33 5.71 -18.18 -10.20
C SER A 33 4.59 -19.23 -10.15
N HIS A 34 4.28 -19.71 -8.95
CA HIS A 34 3.20 -20.70 -8.75
C HIS A 34 1.81 -20.09 -8.96
N LYS A 35 1.57 -18.87 -8.43
CA LYS A 35 0.27 -18.19 -8.53
C LYS A 35 -0.10 -17.79 -9.96
N LEU A 36 0.89 -17.31 -10.73
CA LEU A 36 0.69 -16.82 -12.10
C LEU A 36 0.96 -17.86 -13.17
N GLU A 37 1.41 -19.05 -12.78
CA GLU A 37 1.83 -20.13 -13.70
C GLU A 37 2.90 -19.67 -14.70
N ILE A 38 3.86 -18.87 -14.21
CA ILE A 38 4.97 -18.32 -15.00
C ILE A 38 6.27 -18.98 -14.54
N PRO A 39 7.13 -19.47 -15.46
CA PRO A 39 8.43 -20.02 -15.09
C PRO A 39 9.27 -19.06 -14.24
N LEU A 40 9.92 -19.56 -13.20
CA LEU A 40 10.69 -18.75 -12.24
C LEU A 40 11.76 -17.88 -12.92
N ALA A 41 12.44 -18.42 -13.92
CA ALA A 41 13.43 -17.66 -14.71
C ALA A 41 12.80 -16.46 -15.44
N THR A 42 11.56 -16.60 -15.90
CA THR A 42 10.82 -15.49 -16.52
C THR A 42 10.41 -14.44 -15.50
N ILE A 43 10.04 -14.85 -14.26
CA ILE A 43 9.76 -13.92 -13.17
C ILE A 43 10.99 -13.04 -12.89
N TYR A 44 12.17 -13.65 -12.70
CA TYR A 44 13.40 -12.89 -12.44
C TYR A 44 13.74 -11.93 -13.57
N ARG A 45 13.66 -12.37 -14.83
CA ARG A 45 13.91 -11.49 -15.99
C ARG A 45 12.97 -10.28 -16.02
N HIS A 46 11.69 -10.44 -15.66
CA HIS A 46 10.75 -9.33 -15.59
C HIS A 46 11.02 -8.42 -14.41
N ILE A 47 11.45 -8.96 -13.27
CA ILE A 47 11.87 -8.16 -12.12
C ILE A 47 13.09 -7.32 -12.47
N ASP A 48 14.09 -7.91 -13.14
CA ASP A 48 15.28 -7.18 -13.60
C ASP A 48 14.89 -6.02 -14.52
N THR A 49 14.01 -6.27 -15.50
CA THR A 49 13.47 -5.22 -16.37
C THR A 49 12.75 -4.12 -15.57
N LEU A 50 11.94 -4.47 -14.56
CA LEU A 50 11.25 -3.50 -13.72
C LEU A 50 12.23 -2.65 -12.87
N CYS A 51 13.36 -3.23 -12.46
CA CYS A 51 14.41 -2.52 -11.75
C CYS A 51 15.20 -1.60 -12.69
N GLU A 52 15.61 -2.07 -13.85
CA GLU A 52 16.29 -1.28 -14.89
C GLU A 52 15.45 -0.08 -15.30
N GLU A 53 14.16 -0.28 -15.51
CA GLU A 53 13.19 0.75 -15.85
C GLU A 53 12.75 1.62 -14.66
N LYS A 54 13.32 1.42 -13.46
CA LYS A 54 13.04 2.20 -12.26
C LYS A 54 11.58 2.16 -11.77
N PHE A 55 10.84 1.11 -12.11
CA PHE A 55 9.55 0.81 -11.49
C PHE A 55 9.74 0.23 -10.10
N LEU A 56 10.79 -0.55 -9.89
CA LEU A 56 11.16 -1.15 -8.61
C LEU A 56 12.59 -0.75 -8.22
N ILE A 57 12.85 -0.74 -6.92
CA ILE A 57 14.20 -0.58 -6.36
C ILE A 57 14.45 -1.77 -5.44
N PRO A 58 15.54 -2.54 -5.66
CA PRO A 58 15.94 -3.59 -4.72
C PRO A 58 16.49 -2.99 -3.45
N THR A 59 16.11 -3.57 -2.30
CA THR A 59 16.64 -3.21 -0.98
C THR A 59 17.82 -4.11 -0.58
N VAL A 60 18.59 -3.69 0.43
CA VAL A 60 19.67 -4.51 1.02
C VAL A 60 19.15 -5.85 1.56
N THR A 61 17.88 -5.93 1.94
CA THR A 61 17.22 -7.16 2.42
C THR A 61 16.64 -8.02 1.31
N LYS A 62 17.03 -7.77 0.04
CA LYS A 62 16.52 -8.47 -1.15
C LYS A 62 15.00 -8.38 -1.34
N LYS A 63 14.38 -7.34 -0.80
CA LYS A 63 12.99 -6.97 -1.07
C LYS A 63 12.95 -5.91 -2.16
N PHE A 64 11.76 -5.64 -2.69
CA PHE A 64 11.54 -4.61 -3.69
C PHE A 64 10.60 -3.54 -3.13
N ILE A 65 10.92 -2.28 -3.39
CA ILE A 65 10.07 -1.14 -3.08
C ILE A 65 9.70 -0.39 -4.37
N PRO A 66 8.59 0.38 -4.37
CA PRO A 66 8.22 1.21 -5.50
C PRO A 66 9.33 2.18 -5.89
N GLY A 67 9.71 2.15 -7.14
CA GLY A 67 10.69 3.07 -7.71
C GLY A 67 10.11 4.43 -8.11
N PRO A 68 10.96 5.39 -8.52
CA PRO A 68 10.53 6.74 -8.88
C PRO A 68 9.52 6.78 -10.03
N LYS A 69 9.56 5.81 -10.94
CA LYS A 69 8.60 5.75 -12.06
C LYS A 69 7.17 5.48 -11.58
N ILE A 70 6.99 4.59 -10.59
CA ILE A 70 5.69 4.36 -9.94
C ILE A 70 5.21 5.63 -9.24
N ARG A 71 6.09 6.30 -8.47
CA ARG A 71 5.74 7.55 -7.79
C ARG A 71 5.26 8.60 -8.78
N ASN A 72 5.96 8.78 -9.89
CA ASN A 72 5.58 9.74 -10.93
C ASN A 72 4.22 9.39 -11.57
N ILE A 73 3.95 8.12 -11.84
CA ILE A 73 2.65 7.68 -12.37
C ILE A 73 1.54 8.04 -11.39
N ILE A 74 1.71 7.74 -10.10
CA ILE A 74 0.74 8.07 -9.06
C ILE A 74 0.51 9.58 -9.00
N LEU A 75 1.56 10.39 -8.89
CA LEU A 75 1.44 11.85 -8.80
C LEU A 75 0.74 12.46 -10.03
N ASN A 76 1.05 11.97 -11.22
CA ASN A 76 0.42 12.45 -12.45
C ASN A 76 -1.02 11.94 -12.63
N SER A 77 -1.40 10.85 -11.98
CA SER A 77 -2.77 10.30 -12.08
C SER A 77 -3.73 10.88 -11.04
N LEU A 78 -3.23 11.38 -9.91
CA LEU A 78 -4.07 11.93 -8.83
C LEU A 78 -5.09 13.00 -9.27
N PRO A 79 -4.73 13.99 -10.13
CA PRO A 79 -5.68 15.00 -10.59
C PRO A 79 -6.85 14.44 -11.41
N TYR A 80 -6.67 13.26 -12.01
CA TYR A 80 -7.68 12.58 -12.82
C TYR A 80 -8.54 11.59 -12.03
N GLU A 81 -8.26 11.43 -10.72
CA GLU A 81 -9.08 10.60 -9.87
C GLU A 81 -10.48 11.20 -9.72
N PRO A 82 -11.54 10.42 -9.92
CA PRO A 82 -12.89 10.89 -9.71
C PRO A 82 -13.06 11.49 -8.30
N ASN A 83 -13.63 12.69 -8.24
CA ASN A 83 -13.86 13.43 -7.00
C ASN A 83 -12.60 13.91 -6.23
N PHE A 84 -11.41 13.91 -6.82
CA PHE A 84 -10.20 14.41 -6.15
C PHE A 84 -10.40 15.83 -5.57
N THR A 85 -10.84 16.76 -6.40
CA THR A 85 -11.09 18.16 -5.98
C THR A 85 -12.16 18.25 -4.92
N LEU A 86 -13.28 17.53 -5.09
CA LEU A 86 -14.40 17.50 -4.14
C LEU A 86 -13.96 16.92 -2.79
N ARG A 87 -13.29 15.78 -2.81
CA ARG A 87 -12.73 15.16 -1.60
C ARG A 87 -11.83 16.14 -0.84
N ARG A 88 -10.85 16.75 -1.52
CA ARG A 88 -9.93 17.68 -0.87
C ARG A 88 -10.62 18.94 -0.35
N SER A 89 -11.67 19.43 -1.03
CA SER A 89 -12.45 20.55 -0.53
C SER A 89 -13.16 20.21 0.79
N HIS A 90 -13.72 19.02 0.91
CA HIS A 90 -14.36 18.55 2.15
C HIS A 90 -13.33 18.36 3.27
N LEU A 91 -12.18 17.74 2.97
CA LEU A 91 -11.11 17.60 3.98
C LEU A 91 -10.60 18.94 4.47
N ARG A 92 -10.38 19.93 3.57
CA ARG A 92 -9.96 21.30 3.94
C ARG A 92 -11.01 22.00 4.80
N LYS A 93 -12.29 21.90 4.40
CA LYS A 93 -13.37 22.48 5.19
C LYS A 93 -13.35 21.90 6.60
N LEU A 94 -13.32 20.59 6.75
CA LEU A 94 -13.28 19.92 8.05
C LEU A 94 -12.05 20.33 8.87
N THR A 95 -10.85 20.37 8.26
CA THR A 95 -9.61 20.83 8.90
C THR A 95 -9.77 22.25 9.46
N ASN A 96 -10.39 23.16 8.68
CA ASN A 96 -10.62 24.52 9.13
C ASN A 96 -11.67 24.62 10.25
N ASP A 97 -12.74 23.82 10.16
CA ASP A 97 -13.83 23.84 11.13
C ASP A 97 -13.39 23.32 12.51
N ILE A 98 -12.57 22.25 12.54
CA ILE A 98 -12.11 21.62 13.79
C ILE A 98 -10.72 22.08 14.24
N GLN A 99 -9.99 22.84 13.39
CA GLN A 99 -8.61 23.30 13.62
C GLN A 99 -7.62 22.17 13.94
N GLU A 100 -7.82 21.02 13.31
CA GLU A 100 -6.99 19.83 13.46
C GLU A 100 -6.62 19.23 12.10
N THR A 101 -5.53 18.48 12.06
CA THR A 101 -5.13 17.72 10.89
C THR A 101 -6.14 16.62 10.58
N VAL A 102 -6.65 16.60 9.36
CA VAL A 102 -7.60 15.57 8.89
C VAL A 102 -6.93 14.65 7.88
N SER A 103 -7.10 13.36 8.07
CA SER A 103 -6.55 12.34 7.18
C SER A 103 -7.63 11.37 6.72
N LEU A 104 -7.56 10.99 5.45
CA LEU A 104 -8.31 9.87 4.90
C LEU A 104 -7.38 8.67 4.79
N SER A 105 -7.75 7.56 5.41
CA SER A 105 -6.97 6.33 5.36
C SER A 105 -7.78 5.21 4.74
N ILE A 106 -7.10 4.34 3.99
CA ILE A 106 -7.68 3.15 3.37
C ILE A 106 -6.98 1.89 3.88
N PRO A 107 -7.72 0.78 4.11
CA PRO A 107 -7.13 -0.48 4.51
C PRO A 107 -6.45 -1.16 3.32
N ILE A 108 -5.19 -1.57 3.50
CA ILE A 108 -4.43 -2.38 2.54
C ILE A 108 -3.78 -3.54 3.29
N GLY A 109 -4.31 -4.74 3.10
CA GLY A 109 -3.85 -5.93 3.83
C GLY A 109 -3.97 -5.77 5.35
N THR A 110 -2.85 -5.80 6.06
CA THR A 110 -2.79 -5.68 7.53
C THR A 110 -2.42 -4.28 8.03
N LYS A 111 -2.50 -3.26 7.17
CA LYS A 111 -2.14 -1.87 7.48
C LYS A 111 -3.23 -0.92 7.00
N LEU A 112 -3.27 0.28 7.58
CA LEU A 112 -3.91 1.43 6.96
C LEU A 112 -2.84 2.25 6.21
N VAL A 113 -3.25 2.85 5.11
CA VAL A 113 -2.42 3.77 4.34
C VAL A 113 -3.10 5.13 4.30
N TYR A 114 -2.38 6.19 4.59
CA TYR A 114 -2.88 7.54 4.36
C TYR A 114 -3.09 7.77 2.86
N PHE A 115 -4.34 7.86 2.45
CA PHE A 115 -4.72 8.11 1.06
C PHE A 115 -4.69 9.59 0.71
N ASP A 116 -5.16 10.43 1.65
CA ASP A 116 -5.10 11.88 1.55
C ASP A 116 -4.98 12.50 2.94
N ARG A 117 -4.37 13.69 3.05
CA ARG A 117 -4.14 14.35 4.31
C ARG A 117 -4.12 15.86 4.09
N ILE A 118 -4.81 16.59 4.95
CA ILE A 118 -4.76 18.06 5.03
C ILE A 118 -4.26 18.40 6.43
N GLU A 119 -3.12 19.03 6.48
CA GLU A 119 -2.48 19.41 7.74
C GLU A 119 -3.04 20.73 8.25
N PHE A 120 -3.23 20.80 9.57
CA PHE A 120 -3.42 22.04 10.30
C PHE A 120 -2.07 22.53 10.82
N HIS A 121 -1.85 23.83 10.88
CA HIS A 121 -0.56 24.43 11.27
C HIS A 121 -0.32 24.35 12.78
N TRP A 122 0.18 23.23 13.25
CA TRP A 122 0.68 23.08 14.61
C TRP A 122 2.19 23.29 14.67
N PRO A 123 2.74 23.89 15.77
CA PRO A 123 4.19 24.09 15.93
C PRO A 123 4.99 22.78 15.96
N MET A 124 4.36 21.69 16.36
CA MET A 124 4.97 20.36 16.42
C MET A 124 4.08 19.36 15.71
N GLN A 125 4.55 18.81 14.61
CA GLN A 125 3.80 17.86 13.79
C GLN A 125 4.60 16.58 13.56
N LEU A 126 3.88 15.46 13.50
CA LEU A 126 4.43 14.24 12.96
C LEU A 126 4.49 14.40 11.44
N ASN A 127 5.68 14.27 10.87
CA ASN A 127 5.88 14.33 9.43
C ASN A 127 5.36 13.02 8.79
N LEU A 128 4.05 12.98 8.53
CA LEU A 128 3.35 11.87 7.92
C LEU A 128 2.73 12.34 6.60
N GLU A 129 2.99 11.60 5.55
CA GLU A 129 2.55 11.95 4.19
C GLU A 129 1.53 10.92 3.65
N ALA A 130 0.86 11.28 2.55
CA ALA A 130 0.07 10.34 1.78
C ALA A 130 0.98 9.19 1.30
N GLY A 131 0.53 7.95 1.51
CA GLY A 131 1.30 6.74 1.26
C GLY A 131 1.96 6.14 2.51
N ASP A 132 2.04 6.86 3.62
CA ASP A 132 2.56 6.32 4.88
C ASP A 132 1.62 5.27 5.47
N HIS A 133 2.24 4.30 6.13
CA HIS A 133 1.55 3.14 6.68
C HIS A 133 1.31 3.28 8.18
N LEU A 134 0.09 2.97 8.60
CA LEU A 134 -0.30 2.88 10.00
C LEU A 134 -0.57 1.42 10.40
N PRO A 135 -0.04 0.96 11.53
CA PRO A 135 -0.35 -0.38 12.02
C PRO A 135 -1.82 -0.43 12.50
N LEU A 136 -2.60 -1.38 11.99
CA LEU A 136 -4.02 -1.54 12.34
C LEU A 136 -4.23 -1.74 13.85
N HIS A 137 -3.38 -2.54 14.49
CA HIS A 137 -3.53 -2.88 15.92
C HIS A 137 -3.10 -1.75 16.87
N ALA A 138 -2.29 -0.81 16.44
CA ALA A 138 -1.68 0.21 17.28
C ALA A 138 -2.25 1.61 17.08
N SER A 139 -2.74 1.95 15.88
CA SER A 139 -3.29 3.27 15.59
C SER A 139 -4.77 3.39 16.00
N ALA A 140 -5.23 4.59 16.33
CA ALA A 140 -6.63 4.87 16.64
C ALA A 140 -7.54 4.54 15.43
N SER A 141 -7.19 5.00 14.25
CA SER A 141 -7.91 4.71 12.99
C SER A 141 -7.95 3.21 12.68
N GLY A 142 -6.85 2.50 12.97
CA GLY A 142 -6.79 1.05 12.78
C GLY A 142 -7.71 0.29 13.72
N LYS A 143 -7.77 0.67 14.99
CA LYS A 143 -8.68 0.08 15.97
C LYS A 143 -10.14 0.36 15.60
N LEU A 144 -10.44 1.58 15.15
CA LEU A 144 -11.78 1.96 14.70
C LEU A 144 -12.19 1.13 13.46
N TYR A 145 -11.29 0.98 12.49
CA TYR A 145 -11.54 0.13 11.32
C TYR A 145 -11.80 -1.32 11.72
N LEU A 146 -10.95 -1.91 12.56
CA LEU A 146 -11.13 -3.29 13.02
C LEU A 146 -12.45 -3.48 13.78
N SER A 147 -12.88 -2.50 14.58
CA SER A 147 -14.15 -2.56 15.30
C SER A 147 -15.38 -2.46 14.40
N SER A 148 -15.24 -1.94 13.18
CA SER A 148 -16.32 -1.87 12.19
C SER A 148 -16.50 -3.15 11.36
N LEU A 149 -15.56 -4.09 11.46
CA LEU A 149 -15.61 -5.36 10.75
C LEU A 149 -16.44 -6.39 11.51
N LYS A 150 -16.88 -7.42 10.80
CA LYS A 150 -17.38 -8.64 11.44
C LYS A 150 -16.25 -9.34 12.20
N GLU A 151 -16.57 -9.95 13.33
CA GLU A 151 -15.60 -10.60 14.20
C GLU A 151 -14.67 -11.59 13.48
N GLN A 152 -15.22 -12.34 12.52
CA GLN A 152 -14.45 -13.29 11.73
C GLN A 152 -13.40 -12.61 10.85
N ASP A 153 -13.78 -11.53 10.15
CA ASP A 153 -12.87 -10.77 9.27
C ASP A 153 -11.77 -10.08 10.08
N ALA A 154 -12.12 -9.48 11.21
CA ALA A 154 -11.16 -8.88 12.13
C ALA A 154 -10.17 -9.93 12.66
N THR A 155 -10.65 -11.11 13.05
CA THR A 155 -9.81 -12.22 13.55
C THR A 155 -8.82 -12.68 12.47
N ASP A 156 -9.25 -12.79 11.23
CA ASP A 156 -8.38 -13.24 10.13
C ASP A 156 -7.32 -12.19 9.81
N ILE A 157 -7.65 -10.90 9.89
CA ILE A 157 -6.67 -9.82 9.81
C ILE A 157 -5.66 -9.91 10.95
N PHE A 158 -6.12 -10.10 12.20
CA PHE A 158 -5.24 -10.22 13.37
C PHE A 158 -4.24 -11.36 13.27
N LYS A 159 -4.64 -12.53 12.76
CA LYS A 159 -3.74 -13.68 12.55
C LYS A 159 -2.59 -13.35 11.60
N ASN A 160 -2.81 -12.42 10.67
CA ASN A 160 -1.82 -12.01 9.67
C ASN A 160 -0.98 -10.80 10.11
N ILE A 161 -1.32 -10.14 11.23
CA ILE A 161 -0.53 -9.03 11.77
C ILE A 161 0.72 -9.59 12.45
N LYS A 162 1.90 -9.29 11.88
CA LYS A 162 3.17 -9.55 12.55
C LYS A 162 3.38 -8.51 13.67
N THR A 163 3.03 -8.87 14.89
CA THR A 163 3.37 -8.05 16.06
C THR A 163 4.89 -8.00 16.23
N PRO A 164 5.50 -6.82 16.41
CA PRO A 164 6.93 -6.75 16.74
C PRO A 164 7.18 -7.52 18.03
N LYS A 165 8.21 -8.38 18.06
CA LYS A 165 8.60 -9.16 19.24
C LYS A 165 9.05 -8.32 20.45
N THR A 166 8.96 -7.00 20.37
CA THR A 166 9.46 -6.02 21.36
C THR A 166 8.37 -5.27 22.13
N ALA A 167 7.12 -5.72 22.14
CA ALA A 167 6.19 -5.26 23.16
C ALA A 167 6.55 -5.96 24.50
N LYS A 168 7.64 -5.50 25.16
CA LYS A 168 7.82 -5.80 26.57
C LYS A 168 6.62 -5.24 27.30
N LYS A 169 5.93 -6.11 28.06
CA LYS A 169 4.93 -5.72 29.03
C LYS A 169 5.55 -4.65 29.94
N VAL A 170 5.02 -3.45 29.95
CA VAL A 170 5.15 -2.50 31.04
C VAL A 170 4.10 -2.84 32.06
#